data_967b7df9ef1fee9f8b547b45ec817b32
#
_entry.id   967b7df9ef1fee9f8b547b45ec817b32
#
_cell.length_a   1.000
_cell.length_b   1.000
_cell.length_c   1.000
_cell.angle_alpha   90.00
_cell.angle_beta   90.00
_cell.angle_gamma   90.00
#
_symmetry.space_group_name_H-M   'P 1'
#
loop_
_entity.id
_entity.type
_entity.pdbx_description
1 polymer ?
#
loop_
_entity_poly.entity_id
_entity_poly.type
_entity_poly.pdbx_seq_one_letter_code
_entity_poly.pdbx_strand_id
1 'polypeptide(L)'
;DLVMVSIIGSHDGTTAVDYTVNCAIGYPNATGYPDDPRPVNNVVPAWDLMCGQMAALGLLAADRYRSQTGHGDLVTLALTDVALAAAGMLGGIAEAQINQTERPSIGNDLYGAYGTDFVTGDGRRVMVVAISPKQWRGLQEATGTTPQVQELASTLRVDFSDEGERFLARDKLTQLFLP
;
A
#
# COMPACT_ATOMS: atom_id res chain seq x y z
N ASP A 1 -36.35 9.65 12.86
CA ASP A 1 -36.19 8.23 12.44
C ASP A 1 -35.54 8.03 11.08
N LEU A 2 -35.13 9.07 10.35
CA LEU A 2 -34.41 8.94 9.07
C LEU A 2 -32.94 8.60 9.33
N VAL A 3 -32.41 7.65 8.57
CA VAL A 3 -30.97 7.43 8.43
C VAL A 3 -30.54 8.01 7.10
N MET A 4 -29.50 8.83 7.11
CA MET A 4 -28.96 9.47 5.92
C MET A 4 -27.45 9.31 5.88
N VAL A 5 -26.89 9.03 4.71
CA VAL A 5 -25.44 9.07 4.47
C VAL A 5 -25.15 10.19 3.47
N SER A 6 -24.26 11.08 3.83
CA SER A 6 -23.78 12.18 2.98
C SER A 6 -22.30 11.99 2.67
N ILE A 7 -21.96 11.97 1.39
CA ILE A 7 -20.57 11.93 0.92
C ILE A 7 -20.20 13.32 0.44
N ILE A 8 -19.11 13.87 0.95
CA ILE A 8 -18.56 15.18 0.61
C ILE A 8 -17.11 15.06 0.18
N GLY A 9 -16.55 16.08 -0.48
CA GLY A 9 -15.14 16.08 -0.91
C GLY A 9 -14.19 16.13 0.28
N SER A 10 -14.26 17.19 1.06
CA SER A 10 -13.46 17.40 2.27
C SER A 10 -14.36 17.82 3.44
N HIS A 11 -13.92 17.53 4.67
CA HIS A 11 -14.70 17.86 5.88
C HIS A 11 -14.94 19.36 6.09
N ASP A 12 -14.08 20.21 5.51
CA ASP A 12 -14.24 21.67 5.53
C ASP A 12 -15.20 22.21 4.45
N GLY A 13 -15.80 21.31 3.66
CA GLY A 13 -16.74 21.65 2.60
C GLY A 13 -16.10 21.99 1.25
N THR A 14 -14.78 21.93 1.14
CA THR A 14 -14.11 22.12 -0.15
C THR A 14 -14.35 20.95 -1.08
N THR A 15 -14.43 21.24 -2.38
CA THR A 15 -14.62 20.20 -3.41
C THR A 15 -13.34 19.37 -3.55
N ALA A 16 -13.51 18.06 -3.55
CA ALA A 16 -12.47 17.11 -3.86
C ALA A 16 -13.05 15.93 -4.65
N VAL A 17 -12.23 15.35 -5.50
CA VAL A 17 -12.51 14.12 -6.25
C VAL A 17 -11.35 13.16 -6.08
N ASP A 18 -11.54 11.88 -6.40
CA ASP A 18 -10.53 10.83 -6.20
C ASP A 18 -9.11 11.26 -6.60
N TYR A 19 -8.94 11.75 -7.82
CA TYR A 19 -7.62 12.09 -8.35
C TYR A 19 -6.96 13.28 -7.65
N THR A 20 -7.73 14.26 -7.20
CA THR A 20 -7.18 15.38 -6.42
C THR A 20 -6.81 14.96 -5.01
N VAL A 21 -7.60 14.10 -4.40
CA VAL A 21 -7.30 13.48 -3.10
C VAL A 21 -6.06 12.60 -3.20
N ASN A 22 -5.94 11.78 -4.25
CA ASN A 22 -4.78 10.94 -4.48
C ASN A 22 -3.48 11.76 -4.54
N CYS A 23 -3.51 12.89 -5.23
CA CYS A 23 -2.38 13.82 -5.28
C CYS A 23 -2.08 14.44 -3.89
N ALA A 24 -3.11 14.84 -3.16
CA ALA A 24 -2.97 15.49 -1.86
C ALA A 24 -2.30 14.59 -0.79
N ILE A 25 -2.52 13.28 -0.86
CA ILE A 25 -1.91 12.30 0.06
C ILE A 25 -0.57 11.74 -0.45
N GLY A 26 -0.06 12.20 -1.61
CA GLY A 26 1.26 11.86 -2.13
C GLY A 26 1.40 10.52 -2.84
N TYR A 27 0.33 9.75 -3.02
CA TYR A 27 0.42 8.41 -3.63
C TYR A 27 0.93 8.39 -5.07
N PRO A 28 0.60 9.36 -5.96
CA PRO A 28 1.17 9.40 -7.30
C PRO A 28 2.70 9.48 -7.30
N ASN A 29 3.29 10.13 -6.30
CA ASN A 29 4.73 10.21 -6.15
C ASN A 29 5.33 8.87 -5.69
N ALA A 30 4.68 8.21 -4.72
CA ALA A 30 5.12 6.91 -4.21
C ALA A 30 4.91 5.75 -5.21
N THR A 31 3.99 5.89 -6.16
CA THR A 31 3.64 4.85 -7.15
C THR A 31 4.65 4.76 -8.31
N GLY A 32 5.45 5.80 -8.56
CA GLY A 32 6.37 5.88 -9.67
C GLY A 32 7.60 4.95 -9.56
N TYR A 33 8.48 5.05 -10.55
CA TYR A 33 9.77 4.34 -10.57
C TYR A 33 10.88 5.24 -10.01
N PRO A 34 11.91 4.66 -9.34
CA PRO A 34 13.00 5.43 -8.74
C PRO A 34 13.73 6.37 -9.74
N ASP A 35 13.86 5.94 -10.99
CA ASP A 35 14.58 6.66 -12.02
C ASP A 35 13.70 7.62 -12.85
N ASP A 36 12.40 7.71 -12.53
CA ASP A 36 11.46 8.59 -13.21
C ASP A 36 10.76 9.52 -12.21
N PRO A 37 11.07 10.81 -12.20
CA PRO A 37 10.49 11.75 -11.24
C PRO A 37 9.03 12.10 -11.53
N ARG A 38 8.43 11.57 -12.59
CA ARG A 38 7.04 11.87 -12.94
C ARG A 38 6.08 11.13 -12.02
N PRO A 39 5.14 11.83 -11.37
CA PRO A 39 4.08 11.20 -10.60
C PRO A 39 3.22 10.28 -11.49
N VAL A 40 2.86 9.12 -10.97
CA VAL A 40 2.02 8.13 -11.67
C VAL A 40 0.66 8.03 -10.98
N ASN A 41 -0.40 8.30 -11.72
CA ASN A 41 -1.75 8.22 -11.19
C ASN A 41 -2.27 6.77 -11.16
N ASN A 42 -3.22 6.50 -10.28
CA ASN A 42 -3.90 5.21 -10.23
C ASN A 42 -4.88 5.06 -11.41
N VAL A 43 -4.93 3.87 -11.98
CA VAL A 43 -5.96 3.51 -12.97
C VAL A 43 -7.34 3.39 -12.31
N VAL A 44 -7.36 2.93 -11.08
CA VAL A 44 -8.59 2.69 -10.32
C VAL A 44 -8.87 3.88 -9.40
N PRO A 45 -10.10 4.44 -9.36
CA PRO A 45 -10.50 5.46 -8.40
C PRO A 45 -10.65 4.82 -7.00
N ALA A 46 -9.51 4.60 -6.35
CA ALA A 46 -9.42 3.79 -5.13
C ALA A 46 -10.16 4.43 -3.96
N TRP A 47 -10.11 5.76 -3.88
CA TRP A 47 -10.71 6.52 -2.78
C TRP A 47 -12.23 6.57 -2.91
N ASP A 48 -12.76 6.71 -4.13
CA ASP A 48 -14.18 6.61 -4.41
C ASP A 48 -14.72 5.23 -4.03
N LEU A 49 -14.01 4.16 -4.41
CA LEU A 49 -14.40 2.79 -4.09
C LEU A 49 -14.38 2.54 -2.56
N MET A 50 -13.34 2.98 -1.88
CA MET A 50 -13.24 2.86 -0.42
C MET A 50 -14.32 3.68 0.28
N CYS A 51 -14.57 4.90 -0.17
CA CYS A 51 -15.61 5.76 0.37
C CYS A 51 -16.99 5.12 0.19
N GLY A 52 -17.26 4.53 -0.96
CA GLY A 52 -18.50 3.78 -1.22
C GLY A 52 -18.69 2.60 -0.26
N GLN A 53 -17.64 1.83 0.01
CA GLN A 53 -17.68 0.74 1.00
C GLN A 53 -17.92 1.27 2.43
N MET A 54 -17.24 2.34 2.80
CA MET A 54 -17.42 2.97 4.12
C MET A 54 -18.81 3.58 4.27
N ALA A 55 -19.39 4.14 3.20
CA ALA A 55 -20.75 4.65 3.20
C ALA A 55 -21.77 3.52 3.46
N ALA A 56 -21.60 2.37 2.81
CA ALA A 56 -22.43 1.21 3.06
C ALA A 56 -22.33 0.70 4.51
N LEU A 57 -21.10 0.64 5.05
CA LEU A 57 -20.87 0.28 6.46
C LEU A 57 -21.52 1.31 7.41
N GLY A 58 -21.35 2.60 7.14
CA GLY A 58 -21.94 3.69 7.91
C GLY A 58 -23.46 3.64 7.91
N LEU A 59 -24.08 3.34 6.77
CA LEU A 59 -25.53 3.14 6.64
C LEU A 59 -26.01 1.98 7.53
N LEU A 60 -25.32 0.83 7.49
CA LEU A 60 -25.66 -0.32 8.31
C LEU A 60 -25.49 -0.05 9.81
N ALA A 61 -24.44 0.66 10.18
CA ALA A 61 -24.19 1.05 11.58
C ALA A 61 -25.29 1.98 12.08
N ALA A 62 -25.66 2.99 11.32
CA ALA A 62 -26.73 3.93 11.66
C ALA A 62 -28.12 3.26 11.69
N ASP A 63 -28.41 2.32 10.78
CA ASP A 63 -29.64 1.55 10.81
C ASP A 63 -29.73 0.63 12.05
N ARG A 64 -28.60 0.00 12.42
CA ARG A 64 -28.50 -0.76 13.67
C ARG A 64 -28.78 0.13 14.89
N TYR A 65 -28.17 1.31 14.93
CA TYR A 65 -28.39 2.29 16.01
C TYR A 65 -29.87 2.70 16.07
N ARG A 66 -30.45 3.04 14.94
CA ARG A 66 -31.90 3.36 14.82
C ARG A 66 -32.78 2.22 15.32
N SER A 67 -32.45 0.99 14.96
CA SER A 67 -33.23 -0.19 15.38
C SER A 67 -33.20 -0.41 16.91
N GLN A 68 -32.14 0.01 17.58
CA GLN A 68 -31.98 -0.14 19.03
C GLN A 68 -32.54 1.03 19.82
N THR A 69 -32.47 2.26 19.26
CA THR A 69 -32.80 3.50 19.99
C THR A 69 -34.07 4.18 19.51
N GLY A 70 -34.56 3.83 18.33
CA GLY A 70 -35.67 4.54 17.65
C GLY A 70 -35.26 5.87 17.02
N HIS A 71 -33.98 6.27 17.10
CA HIS A 71 -33.48 7.54 16.57
C HIS A 71 -32.71 7.33 15.27
N GLY A 72 -33.00 8.16 14.26
CA GLY A 72 -32.21 8.25 13.04
C GLY A 72 -30.88 8.95 13.27
N ASP A 73 -30.01 8.92 12.27
CA ASP A 73 -28.70 9.56 12.29
C ASP A 73 -28.28 10.05 10.92
N LEU A 74 -27.34 11.01 10.91
CA LEU A 74 -26.68 11.51 9.71
C LEU A 74 -25.20 11.09 9.75
N VAL A 75 -24.82 10.17 8.88
CA VAL A 75 -23.42 9.79 8.67
C VAL A 75 -22.84 10.68 7.57
N THR A 76 -21.83 11.45 7.91
CA THR A 76 -21.06 12.25 6.93
C THR A 76 -19.70 11.62 6.70
N LEU A 77 -19.35 11.40 5.44
CA LEU A 77 -18.06 10.89 5.01
C LEU A 77 -17.40 11.89 4.07
N ALA A 78 -16.19 12.33 4.42
CA ALA A 78 -15.34 13.11 3.52
C ALA A 78 -14.37 12.18 2.78
N LEU A 79 -14.26 12.32 1.47
CA LEU A 79 -13.36 11.52 0.63
C LEU A 79 -11.90 11.68 1.07
N THR A 80 -11.50 12.91 1.43
CA THR A 80 -10.17 13.21 1.98
C THR A 80 -9.88 12.45 3.27
N ASP A 81 -10.88 12.33 4.17
CA ASP A 81 -10.67 11.66 5.46
C ASP A 81 -10.54 10.14 5.27
N VAL A 82 -11.29 9.58 4.32
CA VAL A 82 -11.16 8.17 3.93
C VAL A 82 -9.75 7.88 3.43
N ALA A 83 -9.21 8.71 2.55
CA ALA A 83 -7.87 8.54 2.01
C ALA A 83 -6.78 8.72 3.08
N LEU A 84 -6.93 9.72 3.96
CA LEU A 84 -6.01 9.93 5.09
C LEU A 84 -6.05 8.77 6.08
N ALA A 85 -7.24 8.22 6.37
CA ALA A 85 -7.36 7.05 7.22
C ALA A 85 -6.63 5.84 6.61
N ALA A 86 -6.76 5.62 5.30
CA ALA A 86 -6.02 4.57 4.60
C ALA A 86 -4.50 4.79 4.65
N ALA A 87 -4.04 6.01 4.40
CA ALA A 87 -2.63 6.36 4.51
C ALA A 87 -2.09 6.13 5.93
N GLY A 88 -2.91 6.45 6.95
CA GLY A 88 -2.58 6.17 8.36
C GLY A 88 -2.48 4.69 8.68
N MET A 89 -3.43 3.88 8.21
CA MET A 89 -3.42 2.42 8.38
C MET A 89 -2.19 1.75 7.73
N LEU A 90 -1.68 2.34 6.64
CA LEU A 90 -0.48 1.88 5.94
C LEU A 90 0.83 2.46 6.50
N GLY A 91 0.75 3.22 7.60
CA GLY A 91 1.92 3.78 8.27
C GLY A 91 2.42 5.12 7.70
N GLY A 92 1.88 5.60 6.58
CA GLY A 92 2.39 6.80 5.90
C GLY A 92 2.37 8.07 6.76
N ILE A 93 1.34 8.23 7.60
CA ILE A 93 1.28 9.37 8.53
C ILE A 93 2.39 9.27 9.59
N ALA A 94 2.64 8.07 10.13
CA ALA A 94 3.70 7.86 11.12
C ALA A 94 5.09 8.05 10.49
N GLU A 95 5.31 7.60 9.28
CA GLU A 95 6.55 7.85 8.54
C GLU A 95 6.83 9.35 8.40
N ALA A 96 5.82 10.12 7.96
CA ALA A 96 5.97 11.56 7.79
C ALA A 96 6.14 12.31 9.12
N GLN A 97 5.37 11.99 10.15
CA GLN A 97 5.34 12.78 11.39
C GLN A 97 6.39 12.34 12.41
N ILE A 98 6.65 11.04 12.54
CA ILE A 98 7.57 10.49 13.54
C ILE A 98 8.97 10.34 12.95
N ASN A 99 9.08 9.67 11.82
CA ASN A 99 10.36 9.39 11.18
C ASN A 99 10.87 10.56 10.34
N GLN A 100 9.99 11.52 10.00
CA GLN A 100 10.28 12.64 9.08
C GLN A 100 10.87 12.17 7.74
N THR A 101 10.38 11.05 7.26
CA THR A 101 10.78 10.44 6.00
C THR A 101 9.62 10.43 5.02
N GLU A 102 9.93 10.58 3.75
CA GLU A 102 8.98 10.38 2.65
C GLU A 102 9.15 8.97 2.10
N ARG A 103 8.03 8.32 1.79
CA ARG A 103 8.06 7.01 1.15
C ARG A 103 8.58 7.16 -0.29
N PRO A 104 9.70 6.53 -0.65
CA PRO A 104 10.23 6.63 -2.00
C PRO A 104 9.34 5.88 -3.01
N SER A 105 9.42 6.28 -4.25
CA SER A 105 8.94 5.45 -5.37
C SER A 105 9.85 4.25 -5.54
N ILE A 106 9.27 3.07 -5.66
CA ILE A 106 9.99 1.79 -5.72
C ILE A 106 9.57 0.93 -6.93
N GLY A 107 8.83 1.50 -7.87
CA GLY A 107 8.35 0.78 -9.06
C GLY A 107 7.44 -0.39 -8.71
N ASN A 108 7.79 -1.56 -9.22
CA ASN A 108 7.05 -2.80 -8.96
C ASN A 108 7.52 -3.56 -7.71
N ASP A 109 8.48 -3.01 -6.96
CA ASP A 109 8.91 -3.66 -5.73
C ASP A 109 7.80 -3.68 -4.68
N LEU A 110 7.74 -4.74 -3.91
CA LEU A 110 6.80 -4.86 -2.81
C LEU A 110 7.32 -4.08 -1.59
N TYR A 111 6.51 -3.15 -1.08
CA TYR A 111 6.87 -2.39 0.10
C TYR A 111 6.86 -3.26 1.37
N GLY A 112 7.94 -3.20 2.13
CA GLY A 112 8.08 -3.87 3.44
C GLY A 112 8.42 -5.36 3.39
N ALA A 113 8.55 -5.98 2.21
CA ALA A 113 8.96 -7.37 2.05
C ALA A 113 9.72 -7.56 0.74
N TYR A 114 10.13 -8.80 0.42
CA TYR A 114 10.73 -9.10 -0.87
C TYR A 114 9.67 -9.42 -1.91
N GLY A 115 9.66 -8.64 -2.97
CA GLY A 115 8.87 -8.88 -4.17
C GLY A 115 9.25 -7.88 -5.25
N THR A 116 9.43 -8.37 -6.47
CA THR A 116 9.74 -7.56 -7.65
C THR A 116 9.37 -8.30 -8.92
N ASP A 117 9.40 -7.64 -10.07
CA ASP A 117 9.13 -8.28 -11.34
C ASP A 117 10.41 -8.61 -12.10
N PHE A 118 10.35 -9.72 -12.82
CA PHE A 118 11.45 -10.24 -13.63
C PHE A 118 11.04 -10.37 -15.09
N VAL A 119 11.98 -10.15 -15.99
CA VAL A 119 11.82 -10.48 -17.41
C VAL A 119 12.23 -11.92 -17.61
N THR A 120 11.32 -12.73 -18.14
CA THR A 120 11.58 -14.14 -18.47
C THR A 120 12.33 -14.26 -19.80
N GLY A 121 12.94 -15.44 -20.06
CA GLY A 121 13.69 -15.69 -21.27
C GLY A 121 12.90 -15.53 -22.59
N ASP A 122 11.57 -15.59 -22.54
CA ASP A 122 10.68 -15.32 -23.66
C ASP A 122 10.21 -13.85 -23.75
N GLY A 123 10.79 -12.97 -22.92
CA GLY A 123 10.52 -11.53 -22.91
C GLY A 123 9.25 -11.10 -22.18
N ARG A 124 8.56 -12.01 -21.50
CA ARG A 124 7.42 -11.68 -20.65
C ARG A 124 7.87 -11.19 -19.28
N ARG A 125 6.95 -10.58 -18.54
CA ARG A 125 7.21 -10.20 -17.15
C ARG A 125 6.41 -11.08 -16.19
N VAL A 126 7.05 -11.46 -15.09
CA VAL A 126 6.42 -12.20 -13.99
C VAL A 126 6.70 -11.48 -12.69
N MET A 127 5.68 -11.36 -11.85
CA MET A 127 5.84 -10.85 -10.49
C MET A 127 6.21 -12.00 -9.55
N VAL A 128 7.32 -11.86 -8.84
CA VAL A 128 7.76 -12.82 -7.82
C VAL A 128 7.60 -12.16 -6.46
N VAL A 129 6.86 -12.82 -5.56
CA VAL A 129 6.58 -12.30 -4.22
C VAL A 129 6.91 -13.37 -3.19
N ALA A 130 7.72 -13.00 -2.18
CA ALA A 130 8.16 -13.90 -1.12
C ALA A 130 8.01 -13.22 0.26
N ILE A 131 6.77 -13.08 0.73
CA ILE A 131 6.43 -12.44 2.00
C ILE A 131 6.70 -13.42 3.16
N SER A 132 5.99 -14.54 3.19
CA SER A 132 6.10 -15.47 4.30
C SER A 132 7.44 -16.23 4.33
N PRO A 133 7.89 -16.70 5.52
CA PRO A 133 9.11 -17.50 5.61
C PRO A 133 9.10 -18.76 4.72
N LYS A 134 7.92 -19.33 4.47
CA LYS A 134 7.77 -20.47 3.57
C LYS A 134 8.02 -20.06 2.11
N GLN A 135 7.46 -18.96 1.67
CA GLN A 135 7.66 -18.44 0.32
C GLN A 135 9.11 -18.04 0.09
N TRP A 136 9.73 -17.40 1.09
CA TRP A 136 11.13 -17.01 1.04
C TRP A 136 12.08 -18.20 0.88
N ARG A 137 11.89 -19.27 1.66
CA ARG A 137 12.64 -20.51 1.47
C ARG A 137 12.38 -21.15 0.13
N GLY A 138 11.12 -21.23 -0.29
CA GLY A 138 10.74 -21.81 -1.59
C GLY A 138 11.37 -21.08 -2.78
N LEU A 139 11.50 -19.75 -2.72
CA LEU A 139 12.18 -18.97 -3.76
C LEU A 139 13.66 -19.35 -3.85
N GLN A 140 14.37 -19.41 -2.72
CA GLN A 140 15.78 -19.79 -2.67
C GLN A 140 16.02 -21.24 -3.14
N GLU A 141 15.14 -22.16 -2.78
CA GLU A 141 15.19 -23.56 -3.22
C GLU A 141 14.96 -23.66 -4.72
N ALA A 142 13.94 -22.99 -5.23
CA ALA A 142 13.58 -23.02 -6.65
C ALA A 142 14.67 -22.43 -7.57
N THR A 143 15.41 -21.45 -7.07
CA THR A 143 16.48 -20.78 -7.81
C THR A 143 17.88 -21.32 -7.49
N GLY A 144 18.00 -22.21 -6.48
CA GLY A 144 19.29 -22.74 -6.04
C GLY A 144 20.21 -21.70 -5.39
N THR A 145 19.66 -20.58 -4.90
CA THR A 145 20.43 -19.42 -4.42
C THR A 145 20.64 -19.39 -2.90
N THR A 146 20.23 -20.45 -2.18
CA THR A 146 20.34 -20.48 -0.71
C THR A 146 21.76 -20.14 -0.19
N PRO A 147 22.87 -20.69 -0.76
CA PRO A 147 24.20 -20.35 -0.29
C PRO A 147 24.55 -18.87 -0.50
N GLN A 148 24.20 -18.30 -1.65
CA GLN A 148 24.49 -16.91 -1.98
C GLN A 148 23.69 -15.94 -1.09
N VAL A 149 22.44 -16.28 -0.76
CA VAL A 149 21.63 -15.50 0.18
C VAL A 149 22.23 -15.53 1.58
N GLN A 150 22.73 -16.68 2.04
CA GLN A 150 23.41 -16.79 3.33
C GLN A 150 24.74 -16.00 3.39
N GLU A 151 25.51 -16.04 2.31
CA GLU A 151 26.74 -15.26 2.18
C GLU A 151 26.44 -13.75 2.20
N LEU A 152 25.41 -13.32 1.46
CA LEU A 152 24.96 -11.92 1.45
C LEU A 152 24.47 -11.47 2.83
N ALA A 153 23.70 -12.30 3.54
CA ALA A 153 23.25 -12.02 4.90
C ALA A 153 24.42 -11.81 5.86
N SER A 154 25.42 -12.70 5.76
CA SER A 154 26.65 -12.61 6.57
C SER A 154 27.47 -11.35 6.26
N THR A 155 27.58 -11.00 4.98
CA THR A 155 28.30 -9.81 4.51
C THR A 155 27.65 -8.52 4.99
N LEU A 156 26.33 -8.45 4.90
CA LEU A 156 25.55 -7.29 5.31
C LEU A 156 25.30 -7.25 6.83
N ARG A 157 25.52 -8.36 7.53
CA ARG A 157 25.23 -8.55 8.96
C ARG A 157 23.73 -8.36 9.27
N VAL A 158 22.89 -8.94 8.45
CA VAL A 158 21.41 -8.87 8.55
C VAL A 158 20.82 -10.26 8.68
N ASP A 159 19.59 -10.32 9.18
CA ASP A 159 18.81 -11.57 9.24
C ASP A 159 17.67 -11.53 8.20
N PHE A 160 17.84 -12.24 7.10
CA PHE A 160 16.79 -12.34 6.08
C PHE A 160 15.58 -13.22 6.48
N SER A 161 15.51 -13.68 7.73
CA SER A 161 14.21 -14.14 8.28
C SER A 161 13.26 -12.97 8.52
N ASP A 162 13.78 -11.77 8.76
CA ASP A 162 13.04 -10.52 8.86
C ASP A 162 12.65 -9.98 7.46
N GLU A 163 11.37 -9.62 7.31
CA GLU A 163 10.83 -9.12 6.04
C GLU A 163 11.37 -7.73 5.68
N GLY A 164 11.53 -6.88 6.67
CA GLY A 164 12.07 -5.53 6.49
C GLY A 164 13.52 -5.55 6.02
N GLU A 165 14.34 -6.45 6.55
CA GLU A 165 15.72 -6.63 6.10
C GLU A 165 15.80 -7.10 4.64
N ARG A 166 14.88 -7.96 4.21
CA ARG A 166 14.74 -8.34 2.81
C ARG A 166 14.36 -7.15 1.92
N PHE A 167 13.42 -6.32 2.40
CA PHE A 167 13.04 -5.10 1.70
C PHE A 167 14.20 -4.11 1.55
N LEU A 168 14.95 -3.88 2.62
CA LEU A 168 16.10 -2.97 2.59
C LEU A 168 17.23 -3.46 1.67
N ALA A 169 17.42 -4.77 1.55
CA ALA A 169 18.42 -5.39 0.70
C ALA A 169 17.91 -5.82 -0.69
N ARG A 170 16.69 -5.44 -1.08
CA ARG A 170 15.98 -5.96 -2.26
C ARG A 170 16.79 -5.88 -3.55
N ASP A 171 17.50 -4.79 -3.80
CA ASP A 171 18.29 -4.62 -5.03
C ASP A 171 19.41 -5.65 -5.12
N LYS A 172 20.11 -5.93 -4.01
CA LYS A 172 21.17 -6.94 -3.93
C LYS A 172 20.61 -8.35 -4.04
N LEU A 173 19.46 -8.60 -3.40
CA LEU A 173 18.78 -9.88 -3.47
C LEU A 173 18.28 -10.16 -4.88
N THR A 174 17.72 -9.17 -5.56
CA THR A 174 17.26 -9.29 -6.94
C THR A 174 18.40 -9.71 -7.88
N GLN A 175 19.60 -9.17 -7.70
CA GLN A 175 20.76 -9.58 -8.49
C GLN A 175 21.13 -11.07 -8.33
N LEU A 176 20.85 -11.68 -7.18
CA LEU A 176 21.10 -13.11 -6.96
C LEU A 176 20.09 -14.01 -7.69
N PHE A 177 18.90 -13.49 -7.96
CA PHE A 177 17.83 -14.25 -8.63
C PHE A 177 17.77 -14.03 -10.14
N LEU A 178 18.60 -13.13 -10.67
CA LEU A 178 18.77 -12.97 -12.12
C LEU A 178 19.51 -14.20 -12.69
N PRO A 179 19.11 -14.69 -13.88
CA PRO A 179 19.75 -15.84 -14.52
C PRO A 179 21.17 -15.54 -14.99
#